data_18f7cebdfb49548ca805977720605f18
#
_entry.id   18f7cebdfb49548ca805977720605f18
#
_cell.length_a   1.000
_cell.length_b   1.000
_cell.length_c   1.000
_cell.angle_alpha   90.00
_cell.angle_beta   90.00
_cell.angle_gamma   90.00
#
_symmetry.space_group_name_H-M   'P 1'
#
loop_
_entity.id
_entity.type
_entity.pdbx_description
1 polymer ?
#
loop_
_entity_poly.entity_id
_entity_poly.type
_entity_poly.pdbx_seq_one_letter_code
_entity_poly.pdbx_strand_id
1 'polypeptide(L)'
;QAGGDWHNMGEANNGNFMLAVDKNSIKRNGQLVTFRDRKIVVDMKEERFINVPPYKTAINNWEIHCGNKTFRLTASTLYDDKGKIISDEKYTAVDIRPMAIPPNSLTEEQRKIVCAH
;
A
#
# COMPACT_ATOMS: atom_id res chain seq x y z
N GLN A 1 8.15 1.80 -11.95
CA GLN A 1 8.30 3.16 -11.46
C GLN A 1 9.76 3.45 -11.19
N ALA A 2 10.29 4.49 -11.81
CA ALA A 2 11.68 4.84 -11.65
C ALA A 2 11.98 5.28 -10.22
N GLY A 3 13.15 4.96 -9.72
CA GLY A 3 13.65 5.45 -8.44
C GLY A 3 13.19 4.68 -7.22
N GLY A 4 12.45 3.60 -7.40
CA GLY A 4 12.03 2.79 -6.27
C GLY A 4 13.02 1.69 -5.95
N ASP A 5 13.05 1.26 -4.69
CA ASP A 5 13.72 0.03 -4.26
C ASP A 5 12.63 -0.93 -3.79
N TRP A 6 12.04 -1.63 -4.75
CA TRP A 6 10.84 -2.43 -4.52
C TRP A 6 11.18 -3.78 -3.93
N HIS A 7 10.81 -3.94 -2.66
CA HIS A 7 10.93 -5.22 -1.95
C HIS A 7 9.62 -6.00 -2.14
N ASN A 8 9.71 -7.10 -2.89
CA ASN A 8 8.55 -7.92 -3.19
C ASN A 8 8.11 -8.68 -1.94
N MET A 9 6.84 -8.52 -1.56
CA MET A 9 6.28 -9.19 -0.40
C MET A 9 5.50 -10.46 -0.75
N GLY A 10 5.45 -10.81 -2.03
CA GLY A 10 4.74 -12.00 -2.48
C GLY A 10 3.37 -11.70 -3.01
N GLU A 11 2.58 -12.74 -3.07
CA GLU A 11 1.25 -12.72 -3.67
C GLU A 11 0.17 -12.82 -2.61
N ALA A 12 -1.01 -12.30 -2.94
CA ALA A 12 -2.19 -12.40 -2.08
C ALA A 12 -3.42 -12.61 -2.96
N ASN A 13 -4.57 -12.88 -2.30
CA ASN A 13 -5.84 -13.11 -2.98
C ASN A 13 -5.73 -14.23 -4.02
N ASN A 14 -5.23 -15.40 -3.58
CA ASN A 14 -5.02 -16.59 -4.43
C ASN A 14 -4.08 -16.32 -5.61
N GLY A 15 -3.10 -15.46 -5.39
CA GLY A 15 -2.10 -15.14 -6.40
C GLY A 15 -2.55 -14.07 -7.39
N ASN A 16 -3.71 -13.45 -7.18
CA ASN A 16 -4.21 -12.47 -8.15
C ASN A 16 -3.62 -11.08 -7.98
N PHE A 17 -2.93 -10.80 -6.87
CA PHE A 17 -2.16 -9.56 -6.85
C PHE A 17 -0.82 -9.76 -6.17
N MET A 18 0.12 -8.90 -6.55
CA MET A 18 1.47 -8.87 -6.01
C MET A 18 1.68 -7.56 -5.27
N LEU A 19 2.32 -7.63 -4.12
CA LEU A 19 2.57 -6.47 -3.27
C LEU A 19 4.06 -6.25 -3.11
N ALA A 20 4.49 -5.01 -3.20
CA ALA A 20 5.88 -4.63 -2.97
C ALA A 20 5.96 -3.33 -2.19
N VAL A 21 6.93 -3.23 -1.30
CA VAL A 21 7.22 -2.00 -0.53
C VAL A 21 8.43 -1.33 -1.14
N ASP A 22 8.36 -0.01 -1.32
CA ASP A 22 9.50 0.78 -1.77
C ASP A 22 10.34 1.17 -0.56
N LYS A 23 11.46 0.48 -0.36
CA LYS A 23 12.33 0.72 0.79
C LYS A 23 12.95 2.11 0.79
N ASN A 24 13.15 2.71 -0.38
CA ASN A 24 13.67 4.06 -0.47
C ASN A 24 12.67 5.12 -0.04
N SER A 25 11.39 4.76 0.06
CA SER A 25 10.35 5.70 0.48
C SER A 25 10.15 5.73 1.99
N ILE A 26 10.76 4.84 2.75
CA ILE A 26 10.54 4.73 4.18
C ILE A 26 11.13 5.95 4.88
N LYS A 27 10.27 6.67 5.61
CA LYS A 27 10.65 7.83 6.41
C LYS A 27 10.08 7.67 7.80
N ARG A 28 10.93 7.91 8.78
CA ARG A 28 10.54 7.73 10.18
C ARG A 28 10.60 9.04 10.93
N ASN A 29 9.55 9.29 11.71
CA ASN A 29 9.47 10.43 12.63
C ASN A 29 8.93 9.89 13.95
N GLY A 30 9.86 9.52 14.86
CA GLY A 30 9.46 8.90 16.11
C GLY A 30 8.80 7.54 15.88
N GLN A 31 7.57 7.40 16.38
CA GLN A 31 6.79 6.17 16.20
C GLN A 31 6.05 6.11 14.88
N LEU A 32 5.99 7.21 14.13
CA LEU A 32 5.29 7.25 12.85
C LEU A 32 6.26 6.97 11.70
N VAL A 33 5.89 6.04 10.84
CA VAL A 33 6.66 5.68 9.65
C VAL A 33 5.75 5.86 8.46
N THR A 34 6.23 6.55 7.44
CA THR A 34 5.53 6.66 6.15
C THR A 34 6.30 5.91 5.09
N PHE A 35 5.59 5.33 4.15
CA PHE A 35 6.19 4.57 3.06
C PHE A 35 5.16 4.41 1.96
N ARG A 36 5.63 4.00 0.78
CA ARG A 36 4.71 3.66 -0.29
C ARG A 36 4.84 2.19 -0.66
N ASP A 37 3.73 1.61 -1.11
CA ASP A 37 3.71 0.27 -1.65
C ASP A 37 3.09 0.26 -3.04
N ARG A 38 3.23 -0.87 -3.71
CA ARG A 38 2.66 -1.08 -5.03
C ARG A 38 1.91 -2.39 -5.04
N LYS A 39 0.65 -2.32 -5.47
CA LYS A 39 -0.19 -3.49 -5.68
C LYS A 39 -0.40 -3.64 -7.18
N ILE A 40 -0.05 -4.80 -7.72
CA ILE A 40 -0.28 -5.12 -9.14
C ILE A 40 -1.31 -6.23 -9.21
N VAL A 41 -2.40 -5.99 -9.93
CA VAL A 41 -3.44 -6.99 -10.15
C VAL A 41 -3.01 -7.85 -11.34
N VAL A 42 -2.90 -9.16 -11.14
CA VAL A 42 -2.46 -10.07 -12.18
C VAL A 42 -3.53 -10.20 -13.26
N ASP A 43 -4.77 -10.50 -12.86
CA ASP A 43 -5.90 -10.62 -13.78
C ASP A 43 -7.03 -9.72 -13.26
N MET A 44 -7.28 -8.63 -13.97
CA MET A 44 -8.30 -7.67 -13.56
C MET A 44 -9.71 -8.28 -13.57
N LYS A 45 -9.93 -9.31 -14.39
CA LYS A 45 -11.23 -9.99 -14.46
C LYS A 45 -11.52 -10.81 -13.22
N GLU A 46 -10.47 -11.27 -12.52
CA GLU A 46 -10.59 -12.05 -11.31
C GLU A 46 -10.67 -11.19 -10.06
N GLU A 47 -10.46 -9.89 -10.20
CA GLU A 47 -10.43 -8.98 -9.06
C GLU A 47 -11.80 -8.33 -8.86
N ARG A 48 -12.20 -8.20 -7.60
CA ARG A 48 -13.44 -7.57 -7.21
C ARG A 48 -13.14 -6.15 -6.77
N PHE A 49 -13.49 -5.19 -7.63
CA PHE A 49 -13.24 -3.77 -7.32
C PHE A 49 -14.48 -3.19 -6.65
N ILE A 50 -14.35 -2.84 -5.36
CA ILE A 50 -15.46 -2.33 -4.55
C ILE A 50 -15.16 -0.87 -4.23
N ASN A 51 -16.06 0.02 -4.66
CA ASN A 51 -15.97 1.47 -4.41
C ASN A 51 -14.72 2.12 -5.03
N VAL A 52 -14.10 1.45 -5.98
CA VAL A 52 -12.97 2.00 -6.75
C VAL A 52 -13.14 1.57 -8.20
N PRO A 53 -12.62 2.36 -9.15
CA PRO A 53 -12.63 1.91 -10.55
C PRO A 53 -11.68 0.73 -10.74
N PRO A 54 -11.92 -0.12 -11.73
CA PRO A 54 -10.97 -1.19 -12.04
C PRO A 54 -9.59 -0.61 -12.39
N TYR A 55 -8.55 -1.19 -11.79
CA TYR A 55 -7.18 -0.73 -12.00
C TYR A 55 -6.25 -1.92 -12.19
N LYS A 56 -5.12 -1.69 -12.85
CA LYS A 56 -4.06 -2.69 -12.98
C LYS A 56 -3.03 -2.53 -11.85
N THR A 57 -2.68 -1.30 -11.52
CA THR A 57 -1.65 -1.00 -10.53
C THR A 57 -2.15 0.09 -9.59
N ALA A 58 -1.90 -0.08 -8.30
CA ALA A 58 -2.13 0.94 -7.29
C ALA A 58 -0.81 1.26 -6.61
N ILE A 59 -0.49 2.54 -6.53
CA ILE A 59 0.63 3.03 -5.72
C ILE A 59 0.01 3.75 -4.53
N ASN A 60 0.24 3.22 -3.34
CA ASN A 60 -0.36 3.73 -2.12
C ASN A 60 0.71 4.28 -1.20
N ASN A 61 0.39 5.37 -0.51
CA ASN A 61 1.21 5.88 0.59
C ASN A 61 0.51 5.54 1.89
N TRP A 62 1.27 5.00 2.82
CA TRP A 62 0.77 4.54 4.11
C TRP A 62 1.50 5.21 5.25
N GLU A 63 0.82 5.31 6.37
CA GLU A 63 1.39 5.74 7.64
C GLU A 63 1.14 4.64 8.66
N ILE A 64 2.20 4.21 9.34
CA ILE A 64 2.09 3.19 10.38
C ILE A 64 2.63 3.79 11.68
N HIS A 65 1.88 3.59 12.77
CA HIS A 65 2.36 3.90 14.11
C HIS A 65 2.91 2.60 14.70
N CYS A 66 4.23 2.53 14.84
CA CYS A 66 4.90 1.29 15.22
C CYS A 66 4.51 0.82 16.61
N GLY A 67 4.41 1.74 17.58
CA GLY A 67 4.05 1.39 18.95
C GLY A 67 2.59 0.98 19.09
N ASN A 68 1.67 1.73 18.49
CA ASN A 68 0.24 1.45 18.60
C ASN A 68 -0.22 0.33 17.66
N LYS A 69 0.59 -0.02 16.68
CA LYS A 69 0.25 -1.00 15.63
C LYS A 69 -1.03 -0.62 14.90
N THR A 70 -1.06 0.62 14.44
CA THR A 70 -2.14 1.15 13.60
C THR A 70 -1.60 1.56 12.25
N PHE A 71 -2.49 1.63 11.26
CA PHE A 71 -2.12 2.05 9.91
C PHE A 71 -3.21 2.92 9.31
N ARG A 72 -2.81 3.77 8.37
CA ARG A 72 -3.71 4.71 7.70
C ARG A 72 -3.24 4.92 6.27
N LEU A 73 -4.16 4.84 5.32
CA LEU A 73 -3.89 5.20 3.94
C LEU A 73 -3.87 6.72 3.84
N THR A 74 -2.79 7.28 3.27
CA THR A 74 -2.66 8.73 3.13
C THR A 74 -2.79 9.22 1.70
N ALA A 75 -2.51 8.35 0.73
CA ALA A 75 -2.67 8.69 -0.69
C ALA A 75 -2.74 7.42 -1.51
N SER A 76 -3.41 7.49 -2.64
CA SER A 76 -3.55 6.34 -3.55
C SER A 76 -3.61 6.85 -4.98
N THR A 77 -2.78 6.29 -5.85
CA THR A 77 -2.82 6.56 -7.27
C THR A 77 -3.09 5.25 -8.00
N LEU A 78 -4.11 5.24 -8.83
CA LEU A 78 -4.53 4.07 -9.59
C LEU A 78 -4.18 4.24 -11.06
N TYR A 79 -3.69 3.17 -11.66
CA TYR A 79 -3.27 3.14 -13.07
C TYR A 79 -4.00 2.03 -13.81
N ASP A 80 -4.33 2.27 -15.08
CA ASP A 80 -4.90 1.23 -15.93
C ASP A 80 -3.80 0.30 -16.45
N ASP A 81 -4.20 -0.66 -17.29
CA ASP A 81 -3.28 -1.65 -17.86
C ASP A 81 -2.30 -1.07 -18.87
N LYS A 82 -2.48 0.20 -19.25
CA LYS A 82 -1.57 0.92 -20.15
C LYS A 82 -0.69 1.91 -19.40
N GLY A 83 -0.79 1.94 -18.06
CA GLY A 83 -0.01 2.84 -17.24
C GLY A 83 -0.58 4.25 -17.12
N LYS A 84 -1.81 4.46 -17.59
CA LYS A 84 -2.46 5.77 -17.49
C LYS A 84 -3.10 5.94 -16.13
N ILE A 85 -2.99 7.14 -15.56
CA ILE A 85 -3.61 7.44 -14.25
C ILE A 85 -5.12 7.48 -14.41
N ILE A 86 -5.81 6.68 -13.60
CA ILE A 86 -7.26 6.65 -13.50
C ILE A 86 -7.72 7.57 -12.38
N SER A 87 -7.00 7.58 -11.26
CA SER A 87 -7.42 8.26 -10.04
C SER A 87 -6.18 8.59 -9.22
N ASP A 88 -6.21 9.74 -8.54
CA ASP A 88 -5.10 10.20 -7.73
C ASP A 88 -5.69 10.97 -6.54
N GLU A 89 -5.73 10.31 -5.36
CA GLU A 89 -6.41 10.84 -4.19
C GLU A 89 -5.45 10.98 -3.01
N LYS A 90 -5.68 11.99 -2.20
CA LYS A 90 -4.99 12.18 -0.92
C LYS A 90 -6.02 12.23 0.18
N TYR A 91 -5.67 11.66 1.34
CA TYR A 91 -6.60 11.52 2.45
C TYR A 91 -6.00 12.12 3.73
N THR A 92 -6.80 12.95 4.40
CA THR A 92 -6.42 13.46 5.72
C THR A 92 -6.82 12.45 6.80
N ALA A 93 -6.40 12.69 8.04
CA ALA A 93 -6.81 11.84 9.16
C ALA A 93 -8.32 11.93 9.45
N VAL A 94 -8.97 12.99 8.96
CA VAL A 94 -10.43 13.08 9.05
C VAL A 94 -11.09 12.18 8.02
N ASP A 95 -10.52 12.11 6.82
CA ASP A 95 -11.06 11.27 5.74
C ASP A 95 -10.89 9.78 6.07
N ILE A 96 -9.70 9.39 6.51
CA ILE A 96 -9.39 8.01 6.85
C ILE A 96 -8.67 8.01 8.21
N ARG A 97 -9.29 7.39 9.19
CA ARG A 97 -8.73 7.30 10.53
C ARG A 97 -7.78 6.11 10.64
N PRO A 98 -6.78 6.18 11.52
CA PRO A 98 -5.93 5.02 11.79
C PRO A 98 -6.75 3.82 12.24
N MET A 99 -6.39 2.65 11.74
CA MET A 99 -7.05 1.40 12.07
C MET A 99 -6.03 0.41 12.62
N ALA A 100 -6.49 -0.48 13.51
CA ALA A 100 -5.62 -1.52 14.06
C ALA A 100 -5.15 -2.44 12.93
N ILE A 101 -3.87 -2.81 12.98
CA ILE A 101 -3.29 -3.75 12.02
C ILE A 101 -3.73 -5.16 12.43
N PRO A 102 -4.44 -5.91 11.56
CA PRO A 102 -4.83 -7.28 11.90
C PRO A 102 -3.59 -8.17 12.05
N PRO A 103 -3.57 -9.06 13.04
CA PRO A 103 -2.46 -10.01 13.14
C PRO A 103 -2.43 -10.95 11.94
N ASN A 104 -1.24 -11.38 11.56
CA ASN A 104 -1.01 -12.31 10.44
C ASN A 104 -1.48 -11.78 9.09
N SER A 105 -1.55 -10.45 8.94
CA SER A 105 -1.92 -9.82 7.67
C SER A 105 -0.68 -9.39 6.91
N LEU A 106 -0.86 -9.05 5.63
CA LEU A 106 0.21 -8.44 4.84
C LEU A 106 0.63 -7.09 5.42
N THR A 107 -0.31 -6.33 5.98
CA THR A 107 0.00 -5.06 6.63
C THR A 107 0.90 -5.27 7.84
N GLU A 108 0.71 -6.36 8.58
CA GLU A 108 1.60 -6.69 9.69
C GLU A 108 3.01 -7.00 9.19
N GLU A 109 3.14 -7.69 8.06
CA GLU A 109 4.45 -7.93 7.46
C GLU A 109 5.10 -6.62 7.01
N GLN A 110 4.32 -5.70 6.46
CA GLN A 110 4.82 -4.37 6.12
C GLN A 110 5.31 -3.63 7.36
N ARG A 111 4.54 -3.69 8.46
CA ARG A 111 4.94 -3.04 9.71
C ARG A 111 6.31 -3.56 10.19
N LYS A 112 6.51 -4.87 10.13
CA LYS A 112 7.79 -5.46 10.53
C LYS A 112 8.95 -4.94 9.70
N ILE A 113 8.74 -4.77 8.40
CA ILE A 113 9.77 -4.26 7.50
C ILE A 113 10.07 -2.79 7.78
N VAL A 114 9.05 -1.95 7.80
CA VAL A 114 9.25 -0.50 7.86
C VAL A 114 9.62 -0.02 9.26
N CYS A 115 9.12 -0.70 10.31
CA CYS A 115 9.44 -0.32 11.68
C CYS A 115 10.82 -0.80 12.11
N ALA A 116 11.39 -1.76 11.42
CA ALA A 116 12.75 -2.25 11.67
C ALA A 116 13.79 -1.49 10.86
N HIS A 117 13.37 -0.70 9.91
CA HIS A 117 14.25 0.01 8.97
C HIS A 117 15.00 1.17 9.61
#